data_d1ee3809e7c005cef763e62cdfe465c9
#
_entry.id   d1ee3809e7c005cef763e62cdfe465c9
#
_cell.length_a   1.000
_cell.length_b   1.000
_cell.length_c   1.000
_cell.angle_alpha   90.00
_cell.angle_beta   90.00
_cell.angle_gamma   90.00
#
_symmetry.space_group_name_H-M   'P 1'
#
loop_
_entity.id
_entity.type
_entity.pdbx_description
1 polymer ?
#
loop_
_entity_poly.entity_id
_entity_poly.type
_entity_poly.pdbx_seq_one_letter_code
_entity_poly.pdbx_strand_id
1 'polypeptide(L)'
;MTNLTKNSWTDEIFNRLTTIIPKAPGIACFDFDNTLIRNDFGEKIMDELLRDGLVYVKKDLSDFFRDKETWKDHSKLDSAEKERLVWEEYTYQLKEYGIERGYRWTSFIFEGMDQKEYYEVSRRAWDRVNVPDKESGVFPQVEMKDLISYLNYHRWTVYIVTASPEPGIAAIAHFFPVEESKVIGMRQELGENGKYTHRLIEPYTYGEGKVKAIEERIGVYPDLAFGDSFNDYPMLCQAKQMAVAINRDNPEFASACAAKGIYIQPYFTFPPVLT
;
A
#
# COMPACT_ATOMS: atom_id res chain seq x y z
N MET A 1 21.46 -4.72 9.47
CA MET A 1 21.61 -4.54 10.94
C MET A 1 21.61 -5.90 11.60
N THR A 2 22.51 -6.13 12.54
CA THR A 2 22.61 -7.40 13.28
C THR A 2 21.61 -7.52 14.43
N ASN A 3 21.05 -6.40 14.87
CA ASN A 3 20.08 -6.34 15.97
C ASN A 3 18.89 -5.46 15.56
N LEU A 4 17.68 -5.87 15.97
CA LEU A 4 16.49 -5.04 15.87
C LEU A 4 16.53 -3.98 16.97
N THR A 5 16.20 -2.74 16.64
CA THR A 5 16.08 -1.65 17.60
C THR A 5 14.68 -1.64 18.21
N LYS A 6 14.58 -1.46 19.52
CA LYS A 6 13.28 -1.49 20.20
C LYS A 6 12.38 -0.31 19.79
N ASN A 7 12.94 0.89 19.70
CA ASN A 7 12.19 2.13 19.36
C ASN A 7 10.80 2.15 20.05
N SER A 8 9.72 2.35 19.27
CA SER A 8 8.34 2.42 19.76
C SER A 8 7.61 1.07 19.81
N TRP A 9 8.31 -0.06 19.57
CA TRP A 9 7.70 -1.37 19.74
C TRP A 9 7.26 -1.62 21.18
N THR A 10 6.10 -2.24 21.40
CA THR A 10 5.74 -2.77 22.71
C THR A 10 6.76 -3.84 23.15
N ASP A 11 6.97 -4.00 24.47
CA ASP A 11 7.93 -4.99 24.99
C ASP A 11 7.60 -6.40 24.51
N GLU A 12 6.34 -6.75 24.51
CA GLU A 12 5.86 -8.06 24.11
C GLU A 12 6.18 -8.36 22.64
N ILE A 13 5.84 -7.45 21.73
CA ILE A 13 6.08 -7.61 20.28
C ILE A 13 7.58 -7.66 20.01
N PHE A 14 8.35 -6.74 20.57
CA PHE A 14 9.80 -6.69 20.42
C PHE A 14 10.46 -8.01 20.85
N ASN A 15 10.13 -8.51 22.06
CA ASN A 15 10.69 -9.75 22.58
C ASN A 15 10.30 -10.96 21.73
N ARG A 16 9.09 -10.99 21.19
CA ARG A 16 8.63 -12.07 20.29
C ARG A 16 9.38 -12.03 18.96
N LEU A 17 9.51 -10.89 18.32
CA LEU A 17 10.23 -10.72 17.05
C LEU A 17 11.70 -11.14 17.19
N THR A 18 12.38 -10.66 18.23
CA THR A 18 13.79 -11.00 18.49
C THR A 18 13.99 -12.47 18.89
N THR A 19 12.94 -13.15 19.34
CA THR A 19 12.95 -14.59 19.66
C THR A 19 12.68 -15.45 18.42
N ILE A 20 11.74 -15.05 17.55
CA ILE A 20 11.30 -15.85 16.40
C ILE A 20 12.29 -15.75 15.24
N ILE A 21 12.64 -14.52 14.85
CA ILE A 21 13.37 -14.24 13.62
C ILE A 21 14.75 -14.95 13.54
N PRO A 22 15.57 -15.00 14.59
CA PRO A 22 16.87 -15.66 14.52
C PRO A 22 16.85 -17.19 14.47
N LYS A 23 15.70 -17.82 14.75
CA LYS A 23 15.63 -19.29 14.85
C LYS A 23 15.71 -19.99 13.51
N ALA A 24 14.99 -19.47 12.52
CA ALA A 24 14.97 -20.04 11.18
C ALA A 24 14.48 -18.97 10.18
N PRO A 25 14.93 -19.02 8.91
CA PRO A 25 14.35 -18.22 7.84
C PRO A 25 12.85 -18.52 7.67
N GLY A 26 12.10 -17.51 7.26
CA GLY A 26 10.66 -17.60 7.03
C GLY A 26 10.18 -16.58 6.00
N ILE A 27 8.88 -16.41 5.91
CA ILE A 27 8.21 -15.45 5.04
C ILE A 27 7.49 -14.42 5.90
N ALA A 28 7.72 -13.15 5.61
CA ALA A 28 7.00 -12.03 6.23
C ALA A 28 6.24 -11.25 5.17
N CYS A 29 4.94 -11.02 5.41
CA CYS A 29 4.08 -10.20 4.57
C CYS A 29 3.70 -8.91 5.32
N PHE A 30 3.87 -7.79 4.63
CA PHE A 30 3.55 -6.47 5.15
C PHE A 30 2.53 -5.79 4.25
N ASP A 31 1.49 -5.22 4.84
CA ASP A 31 0.77 -4.15 4.18
C ASP A 31 1.70 -2.93 4.02
N PHE A 32 1.34 -1.99 3.14
CA PHE A 32 2.19 -0.86 2.82
C PHE A 32 1.73 0.43 3.51
N ASP A 33 0.57 0.93 3.11
CA ASP A 33 0.04 2.22 3.55
C ASP A 33 -0.35 2.17 5.03
N ASN A 34 0.12 3.13 5.83
CA ASN A 34 -0.06 3.15 7.29
C ASN A 34 0.52 1.96 8.07
N THR A 35 1.16 1.02 7.40
CA THR A 35 1.90 -0.10 7.98
C THR A 35 3.40 0.09 7.82
N LEU A 36 3.95 -0.03 6.61
CA LEU A 36 5.37 0.24 6.34
C LEU A 36 5.69 1.72 6.30
N ILE A 37 4.76 2.52 5.87
CA ILE A 37 4.85 3.97 5.78
C ILE A 37 3.82 4.64 6.68
N ARG A 38 4.06 5.90 6.99
CA ARG A 38 3.04 6.79 7.53
C ARG A 38 2.21 7.34 6.38
N ASN A 39 0.89 7.41 6.55
CA ASN A 39 -0.12 7.85 5.59
C ASN A 39 -0.22 6.96 4.33
N ASP A 40 -0.99 7.42 3.34
CA ASP A 40 -1.31 6.69 2.11
C ASP A 40 -0.49 7.22 0.93
N PHE A 41 0.20 6.33 0.22
CA PHE A 41 0.99 6.68 -0.94
C PHE A 41 0.23 6.51 -2.26
N GLY A 42 -0.73 5.60 -2.33
CA GLY A 42 -1.55 5.40 -3.53
C GLY A 42 -2.26 6.67 -3.95
N GLU A 43 -2.85 7.39 -3.00
CA GLU A 43 -3.46 8.70 -3.23
C GLU A 43 -2.45 9.76 -3.69
N LYS A 44 -1.20 9.67 -3.26
CA LYS A 44 -0.15 10.64 -3.67
C LYS A 44 0.31 10.44 -5.10
N ILE A 45 0.28 9.20 -5.60
CA ILE A 45 0.49 8.93 -7.03
C ILE A 45 -0.66 9.54 -7.84
N MET A 46 -1.89 9.41 -7.37
CA MET A 46 -3.06 10.05 -7.99
C MET A 46 -2.88 11.58 -8.03
N ASP A 47 -2.51 12.22 -6.92
CA ASP A 47 -2.24 13.67 -6.86
C ASP A 47 -1.20 14.09 -7.89
N GLU A 48 -0.14 13.31 -8.08
CA GLU A 48 0.93 13.63 -9.05
C GLU A 48 0.42 13.55 -10.50
N LEU A 49 -0.38 12.53 -10.83
CA LEU A 49 -1.00 12.40 -12.14
C LEU A 49 -2.00 13.52 -12.46
N LEU A 50 -2.75 13.96 -11.46
CA LEU A 50 -3.68 15.08 -11.60
C LEU A 50 -2.95 16.39 -11.84
N ARG A 51 -1.82 16.62 -11.18
CA ARG A 51 -0.93 17.79 -11.46
C ARG A 51 -0.39 17.79 -12.88
N ASP A 52 -0.03 16.60 -13.39
CA ASP A 52 0.36 16.43 -14.80
C ASP A 52 -0.86 16.57 -15.75
N GLY A 53 -2.07 16.80 -15.24
CA GLY A 53 -3.29 17.00 -16.02
C GLY A 53 -3.79 15.74 -16.73
N LEU A 54 -3.47 14.54 -16.20
CA LEU A 54 -3.83 13.23 -16.78
C LEU A 54 -3.33 13.08 -18.22
N VAL A 55 -2.12 13.52 -18.52
CA VAL A 55 -1.56 13.60 -19.89
C VAL A 55 -1.49 12.27 -20.63
N TYR A 56 -1.49 11.16 -19.90
CA TYR A 56 -1.44 9.81 -20.47
C TYR A 56 -2.80 9.30 -20.92
N VAL A 57 -3.88 9.75 -20.29
CA VAL A 57 -5.24 9.34 -20.62
C VAL A 57 -5.72 10.06 -21.87
N LYS A 58 -5.96 9.31 -22.95
CA LYS A 58 -6.31 9.89 -24.28
C LYS A 58 -7.76 9.61 -24.68
N LYS A 59 -8.53 8.90 -23.88
CA LYS A 59 -9.90 8.52 -24.20
C LYS A 59 -10.91 9.35 -23.43
N ASP A 60 -12.16 9.23 -23.86
CA ASP A 60 -13.34 9.69 -23.13
C ASP A 60 -13.41 9.02 -21.75
N LEU A 61 -13.60 9.82 -20.71
CA LEU A 61 -13.70 9.39 -19.31
C LEU A 61 -15.13 9.42 -18.78
N SER A 62 -16.12 9.74 -19.60
CA SER A 62 -17.53 9.93 -19.17
C SER A 62 -18.12 8.76 -18.42
N ASP A 63 -17.67 7.52 -18.70
CA ASP A 63 -18.18 6.33 -18.03
C ASP A 63 -17.68 6.16 -16.59
N PHE A 64 -16.66 6.89 -16.20
CA PHE A 64 -16.10 6.85 -14.85
C PHE A 64 -16.72 7.87 -13.89
N PHE A 65 -17.46 8.85 -14.42
CA PHE A 65 -17.97 9.98 -13.65
C PHE A 65 -19.47 10.14 -13.74
N ARG A 66 -20.08 10.69 -12.69
CA ARG A 66 -21.50 11.04 -12.67
C ARG A 66 -21.83 12.16 -13.65
N ASP A 67 -20.98 13.17 -13.73
CA ASP A 67 -21.06 14.24 -14.74
C ASP A 67 -20.36 13.82 -16.04
N LYS A 68 -21.11 13.05 -16.83
CA LYS A 68 -20.60 12.47 -18.08
C LYS A 68 -20.23 13.52 -19.12
N GLU A 69 -20.97 14.62 -19.20
CA GLU A 69 -20.76 15.63 -20.25
C GLU A 69 -19.43 16.37 -20.08
N THR A 70 -19.07 16.74 -18.87
CA THR A 70 -17.79 17.39 -18.56
C THR A 70 -16.61 16.47 -18.89
N TRP A 71 -16.75 15.16 -18.70
CA TRP A 71 -15.65 14.20 -18.87
C TRP A 71 -15.52 13.61 -20.27
N LYS A 72 -16.46 13.86 -21.18
CA LYS A 72 -16.33 13.46 -22.60
C LYS A 72 -15.10 14.06 -23.26
N ASP A 73 -14.77 15.31 -22.92
CA ASP A 73 -13.60 16.02 -23.43
C ASP A 73 -12.84 16.70 -22.29
N HIS A 74 -12.27 15.88 -21.43
CA HIS A 74 -11.51 16.35 -20.28
C HIS A 74 -10.25 17.14 -20.63
N SER A 75 -9.86 17.16 -21.93
CA SER A 75 -8.74 17.98 -22.39
C SER A 75 -9.01 19.50 -22.26
N LYS A 76 -10.27 19.88 -22.16
CA LYS A 76 -10.71 21.26 -21.95
C LYS A 76 -10.61 21.73 -20.50
N LEU A 77 -10.51 20.80 -19.55
CA LEU A 77 -10.34 21.09 -18.13
C LEU A 77 -8.88 21.40 -17.82
N ASP A 78 -8.63 22.39 -17.01
CA ASP A 78 -7.30 22.58 -16.44
C ASP A 78 -6.98 21.56 -15.34
N SER A 79 -5.73 21.54 -14.87
CA SER A 79 -5.29 20.54 -13.85
C SER A 79 -6.00 20.72 -12.52
N ALA A 80 -6.30 21.95 -12.10
CA ALA A 80 -6.98 22.21 -10.83
C ALA A 80 -8.45 21.77 -10.87
N GLU A 81 -9.13 21.97 -12.00
CA GLU A 81 -10.49 21.49 -12.22
C GLU A 81 -10.53 19.96 -12.22
N LYS A 82 -9.60 19.30 -12.92
CA LYS A 82 -9.48 17.83 -12.91
C LYS A 82 -9.24 17.30 -11.51
N GLU A 83 -8.30 17.90 -10.77
CA GLU A 83 -8.01 17.51 -9.38
C GLU A 83 -9.26 17.59 -8.51
N ARG A 84 -9.96 18.74 -8.51
CA ARG A 84 -11.18 18.93 -7.74
C ARG A 84 -12.26 17.90 -8.09
N LEU A 85 -12.56 17.71 -9.37
CA LEU A 85 -13.62 16.81 -9.84
C LEU A 85 -13.30 15.33 -9.57
N VAL A 86 -12.04 14.92 -9.73
CA VAL A 86 -11.61 13.54 -9.40
C VAL A 86 -11.73 13.29 -7.92
N TRP A 87 -11.29 14.21 -7.05
CA TRP A 87 -11.42 14.04 -5.61
C TRP A 87 -12.88 14.05 -5.13
N GLU A 88 -13.75 14.87 -5.73
CA GLU A 88 -15.18 14.87 -5.45
C GLU A 88 -15.84 13.54 -5.82
N GLU A 89 -15.50 12.99 -6.99
CA GLU A 89 -16.02 11.70 -7.44
C GLU A 89 -15.45 10.55 -6.61
N TYR A 90 -14.15 10.55 -6.33
CA TYR A 90 -13.50 9.54 -5.49
C TYR A 90 -14.12 9.48 -4.10
N THR A 91 -14.32 10.64 -3.46
CA THR A 91 -15.00 10.73 -2.17
C THR A 91 -16.43 10.16 -2.23
N TYR A 92 -17.14 10.43 -3.32
CA TYR A 92 -18.46 9.84 -3.54
C TYR A 92 -18.39 8.31 -3.68
N GLN A 93 -17.45 7.79 -4.49
CA GLN A 93 -17.27 6.34 -4.67
C GLN A 93 -16.96 5.63 -3.34
N LEU A 94 -16.09 6.21 -2.52
CA LEU A 94 -15.76 5.70 -1.18
C LEU A 94 -17.00 5.65 -0.27
N LYS A 95 -17.80 6.71 -0.27
CA LYS A 95 -18.96 6.85 0.61
C LYS A 95 -20.11 5.93 0.21
N GLU A 96 -20.44 5.89 -1.07
CA GLU A 96 -21.62 5.18 -1.57
C GLU A 96 -21.39 3.69 -1.81
N TYR A 97 -20.17 3.31 -2.23
CA TYR A 97 -19.87 1.94 -2.65
C TYR A 97 -18.77 1.27 -1.81
N GLY A 98 -18.18 1.99 -0.84
CA GLY A 98 -17.16 1.47 0.04
C GLY A 98 -15.73 1.57 -0.51
N ILE A 99 -14.77 1.31 0.37
CA ILE A 99 -13.33 1.56 0.14
C ILE A 99 -12.81 0.73 -1.05
N GLU A 100 -13.12 -0.56 -1.12
CA GLU A 100 -12.66 -1.43 -2.22
C GLU A 100 -13.09 -0.87 -3.58
N ARG A 101 -14.36 -0.47 -3.70
CA ARG A 101 -14.88 0.10 -4.94
C ARG A 101 -14.20 1.41 -5.28
N GLY A 102 -13.98 2.29 -4.30
CA GLY A 102 -13.28 3.54 -4.49
C GLY A 102 -11.86 3.33 -5.02
N TYR A 103 -11.09 2.42 -4.41
CA TYR A 103 -9.73 2.09 -4.87
C TYR A 103 -9.73 1.55 -6.31
N ARG A 104 -10.64 0.64 -6.63
CA ARG A 104 -10.76 0.10 -7.99
C ARG A 104 -11.17 1.15 -9.01
N TRP A 105 -12.01 2.10 -8.61
CA TRP A 105 -12.45 3.18 -9.48
C TRP A 105 -11.27 4.04 -9.95
N THR A 106 -10.27 4.31 -9.13
CA THR A 106 -9.12 5.15 -9.50
C THR A 106 -8.24 4.56 -10.61
N SER A 107 -8.44 3.30 -10.98
CA SER A 107 -7.59 2.61 -11.99
C SER A 107 -7.53 3.32 -13.35
N PHE A 108 -8.55 4.11 -13.71
CA PHE A 108 -8.60 4.83 -14.99
C PHE A 108 -7.51 5.88 -15.15
N ILE A 109 -7.00 6.46 -14.04
CA ILE A 109 -5.97 7.52 -14.09
C ILE A 109 -4.61 7.04 -14.58
N PHE A 110 -4.38 5.73 -14.52
CA PHE A 110 -3.13 5.09 -14.95
C PHE A 110 -3.17 4.58 -16.40
N GLU A 111 -4.32 4.72 -17.06
CA GLU A 111 -4.49 4.25 -18.42
C GLU A 111 -3.61 5.00 -19.41
N GLY A 112 -3.00 4.25 -20.32
CA GLY A 112 -2.15 4.80 -21.37
C GLY A 112 -0.68 4.95 -20.98
N MET A 113 -0.30 4.68 -19.75
CA MET A 113 1.09 4.66 -19.29
C MET A 113 1.76 3.32 -19.62
N ASP A 114 3.04 3.33 -19.94
CA ASP A 114 3.88 2.14 -19.85
C ASP A 114 4.50 2.01 -18.46
N GLN A 115 5.19 0.90 -18.20
CA GLN A 115 5.80 0.64 -16.89
C GLN A 115 6.83 1.71 -16.49
N LYS A 116 7.60 2.21 -17.45
CA LYS A 116 8.63 3.22 -17.20
C LYS A 116 8.00 4.54 -16.78
N GLU A 117 6.98 4.98 -17.51
CA GLU A 117 6.21 6.19 -17.20
C GLU A 117 5.55 6.08 -15.82
N TYR A 118 4.99 4.92 -15.49
CA TYR A 118 4.40 4.66 -14.17
C TYR A 118 5.43 4.79 -13.05
N TYR A 119 6.60 4.19 -13.23
CA TYR A 119 7.70 4.25 -12.25
C TYR A 119 8.21 5.68 -12.07
N GLU A 120 8.36 6.44 -13.15
CA GLU A 120 8.80 7.84 -13.09
C GLU A 120 7.82 8.72 -12.32
N VAL A 121 6.51 8.59 -12.58
CA VAL A 121 5.47 9.31 -11.84
C VAL A 121 5.49 8.93 -10.37
N SER A 122 5.56 7.65 -10.06
CA SER A 122 5.56 7.16 -8.66
C SER A 122 6.78 7.66 -7.88
N ARG A 123 7.97 7.68 -8.51
CA ARG A 123 9.18 8.22 -7.88
C ARG A 123 9.09 9.73 -7.65
N ARG A 124 8.57 10.50 -8.62
CA ARG A 124 8.33 11.93 -8.42
C ARG A 124 7.34 12.19 -7.28
N ALA A 125 6.26 11.40 -7.23
CA ALA A 125 5.29 11.49 -6.13
C ALA A 125 5.98 11.23 -4.79
N TRP A 126 6.79 10.16 -4.69
CA TRP A 126 7.55 9.83 -3.48
C TRP A 126 8.50 10.94 -3.06
N ASP A 127 9.32 11.45 -3.97
CA ASP A 127 10.28 12.53 -3.69
C ASP A 127 9.59 13.80 -3.17
N ARG A 128 8.37 14.05 -3.63
CA ARG A 128 7.56 15.21 -3.21
C ARG A 128 6.99 15.06 -1.80
N VAL A 129 6.54 13.86 -1.43
CA VAL A 129 5.79 13.64 -0.19
C VAL A 129 6.60 13.01 0.93
N ASN A 130 7.79 12.49 0.63
CA ASN A 130 8.68 11.90 1.63
C ASN A 130 9.32 12.99 2.51
N VAL A 131 8.52 13.55 3.40
CA VAL A 131 8.87 14.63 4.34
C VAL A 131 8.63 14.16 5.78
N PRO A 132 9.62 13.51 6.40
CA PRO A 132 9.47 12.87 7.72
C PRO A 132 9.33 13.86 8.88
N ASP A 133 9.54 15.13 8.65
CA ASP A 133 9.35 16.22 9.63
C ASP A 133 7.93 16.78 9.66
N LYS A 134 7.04 16.30 8.79
CA LYS A 134 5.63 16.70 8.73
C LYS A 134 4.72 15.51 8.99
N GLU A 135 3.76 15.67 9.91
CA GLU A 135 2.78 14.63 10.21
C GLU A 135 1.95 14.21 9.00
N SER A 136 1.69 15.14 8.07
CA SER A 136 1.02 14.89 6.80
C SER A 136 1.94 14.28 5.72
N GLY A 137 3.24 14.15 6.00
CA GLY A 137 4.20 13.53 5.08
C GLY A 137 3.99 12.04 4.95
N VAL A 138 4.42 11.49 3.81
CA VAL A 138 4.45 10.05 3.57
C VAL A 138 5.90 9.59 3.65
N PHE A 139 6.23 8.81 4.65
CA PHE A 139 7.62 8.39 4.89
C PHE A 139 7.68 7.01 5.56
N PRO A 140 8.81 6.29 5.43
CA PRO A 140 8.98 5.00 6.09
C PRO A 140 8.88 5.10 7.62
N GLN A 141 8.12 4.19 8.23
CA GLN A 141 8.17 3.98 9.68
C GLN A 141 9.55 3.40 10.03
N VAL A 142 10.26 4.05 10.96
CA VAL A 142 11.63 3.67 11.33
C VAL A 142 11.66 2.23 11.84
N GLU A 143 10.69 1.87 12.67
CA GLU A 143 10.53 0.53 13.26
C GLU A 143 10.38 -0.55 12.19
N MET A 144 9.60 -0.28 11.15
CA MET A 144 9.34 -1.21 10.06
C MET A 144 10.55 -1.35 9.14
N LYS A 145 11.24 -0.26 8.85
CA LYS A 145 12.47 -0.29 8.06
C LYS A 145 13.57 -1.08 8.75
N ASP A 146 13.73 -0.88 10.06
CA ASP A 146 14.67 -1.64 10.89
C ASP A 146 14.28 -3.13 10.93
N LEU A 147 13.01 -3.44 11.07
CA LEU A 147 12.50 -4.80 11.06
C LEU A 147 12.79 -5.51 9.73
N ILE A 148 12.52 -4.87 8.59
CA ILE A 148 12.83 -5.45 7.28
C ILE A 148 14.34 -5.69 7.14
N SER A 149 15.18 -4.75 7.58
CA SER A 149 16.63 -4.91 7.56
C SER A 149 17.08 -6.10 8.43
N TYR A 150 16.46 -6.27 9.59
CA TYR A 150 16.69 -7.38 10.50
C TYR A 150 16.25 -8.73 9.93
N LEU A 151 15.06 -8.77 9.31
CA LEU A 151 14.55 -9.94 8.61
C LEU A 151 15.49 -10.38 7.48
N ASN A 152 15.91 -9.43 6.62
CA ASN A 152 16.86 -9.69 5.53
C ASN A 152 18.21 -10.23 6.05
N TYR A 153 18.74 -9.67 7.15
CA TYR A 153 19.95 -10.19 7.78
C TYR A 153 19.80 -11.66 8.21
N HIS A 154 18.62 -12.05 8.71
CA HIS A 154 18.29 -13.42 9.09
C HIS A 154 17.75 -14.27 7.94
N ARG A 155 17.88 -13.82 6.68
CA ARG A 155 17.53 -14.55 5.44
C ARG A 155 16.04 -14.83 5.30
N TRP A 156 15.20 -13.99 5.89
CA TRP A 156 13.77 -14.05 5.65
C TRP A 156 13.42 -13.48 4.28
N THR A 157 12.37 -14.02 3.68
CA THR A 157 11.81 -13.44 2.46
C THR A 157 10.69 -12.47 2.84
N VAL A 158 10.85 -11.20 2.44
CA VAL A 158 9.90 -10.14 2.75
C VAL A 158 9.06 -9.84 1.51
N TYR A 159 7.73 -9.81 1.68
CA TYR A 159 6.77 -9.38 0.68
C TYR A 159 6.00 -8.15 1.17
N ILE A 160 5.70 -7.26 0.25
CA ILE A 160 4.70 -6.20 0.44
C ILE A 160 3.40 -6.69 -0.20
N VAL A 161 2.29 -6.67 0.55
CA VAL A 161 0.96 -7.10 0.07
C VAL A 161 -0.02 -5.96 0.30
N THR A 162 -0.29 -5.16 -0.72
CA THR A 162 -0.97 -3.87 -0.62
C THR A 162 -2.21 -3.77 -1.51
N ALA A 163 -3.21 -2.99 -1.09
CA ALA A 163 -4.34 -2.61 -1.94
C ALA A 163 -3.99 -1.47 -2.92
N SER A 164 -2.82 -0.86 -2.78
CA SER A 164 -2.31 0.15 -3.71
C SER A 164 -1.86 -0.48 -5.04
N PRO A 165 -1.76 0.31 -6.12
CA PRO A 165 -1.33 -0.19 -7.42
C PRO A 165 0.08 -0.80 -7.36
N GLU A 166 0.23 -2.06 -7.80
CA GLU A 166 1.49 -2.80 -7.76
C GLU A 166 2.67 -2.05 -8.40
N PRO A 167 2.56 -1.49 -9.62
CA PRO A 167 3.68 -0.80 -10.25
C PRO A 167 4.13 0.44 -9.47
N GLY A 168 3.19 1.13 -8.83
CA GLY A 168 3.48 2.32 -8.03
C GLY A 168 4.33 2.01 -6.80
N ILE A 169 3.98 0.94 -6.08
CA ILE A 169 4.72 0.51 -4.89
C ILE A 169 6.04 -0.17 -5.29
N ALA A 170 6.06 -0.96 -6.36
CA ALA A 170 7.28 -1.59 -6.87
C ALA A 170 8.37 -0.55 -7.22
N ALA A 171 7.97 0.60 -7.78
CA ALA A 171 8.89 1.68 -8.13
C ALA A 171 9.71 2.23 -6.96
N ILE A 172 9.20 2.10 -5.72
CA ILE A 172 9.81 2.63 -4.49
C ILE A 172 10.18 1.55 -3.47
N ALA A 173 9.96 0.26 -3.77
CA ALA A 173 10.22 -0.85 -2.85
C ALA A 173 11.67 -0.91 -2.35
N HIS A 174 12.63 -0.43 -3.15
CA HIS A 174 14.05 -0.37 -2.79
C HIS A 174 14.35 0.52 -1.57
N PHE A 175 13.48 1.48 -1.22
CA PHE A 175 13.61 2.26 0.02
C PHE A 175 13.38 1.42 1.29
N PHE A 176 12.78 0.23 1.13
CA PHE A 176 12.46 -0.74 2.20
C PHE A 176 13.31 -2.02 2.13
N PRO A 177 14.47 -2.05 1.49
CA PRO A 177 15.23 -3.20 0.98
C PRO A 177 14.36 -4.43 0.64
N VAL A 178 13.33 -4.21 -0.21
CA VAL A 178 12.47 -5.25 -0.78
C VAL A 178 12.62 -5.24 -2.30
N GLU A 179 12.75 -6.41 -2.90
CA GLU A 179 12.82 -6.53 -4.37
C GLU A 179 11.48 -6.19 -5.00
N GLU A 180 11.49 -5.54 -6.16
CA GLU A 180 10.26 -5.19 -6.91
C GLU A 180 9.37 -6.41 -7.16
N SER A 181 9.96 -7.58 -7.44
CA SER A 181 9.26 -8.86 -7.66
C SER A 181 8.54 -9.39 -6.43
N LYS A 182 8.82 -8.84 -5.25
CA LYS A 182 8.20 -9.17 -3.95
C LYS A 182 7.06 -8.22 -3.56
N VAL A 183 6.71 -7.32 -4.44
CA VAL A 183 5.52 -6.48 -4.28
C VAL A 183 4.32 -7.20 -4.91
N ILE A 184 3.27 -7.34 -4.14
CA ILE A 184 1.97 -7.93 -4.53
C ILE A 184 0.93 -6.83 -4.28
N GLY A 185 0.47 -6.22 -5.34
CA GLY A 185 -0.46 -5.10 -5.28
C GLY A 185 -1.62 -5.26 -6.26
N MET A 186 -2.41 -4.23 -6.40
CA MET A 186 -3.48 -4.19 -7.38
C MET A 186 -2.89 -4.08 -8.79
N ARG A 187 -3.18 -5.09 -9.63
CA ARG A 187 -2.62 -5.19 -10.98
C ARG A 187 -3.60 -4.70 -12.03
N GLN A 188 -3.06 -4.06 -13.05
CA GLN A 188 -3.80 -3.63 -14.23
C GLN A 188 -3.41 -4.46 -15.45
N GLU A 189 -4.38 -4.70 -16.35
CA GLU A 189 -4.10 -5.34 -17.62
C GLU A 189 -3.24 -4.44 -18.51
N LEU A 190 -2.29 -5.06 -19.21
CA LEU A 190 -1.58 -4.40 -20.31
C LEU A 190 -2.34 -4.63 -21.61
N GLY A 191 -2.56 -3.57 -22.35
CA GLY A 191 -3.07 -3.64 -23.72
C GLY A 191 -2.02 -4.20 -24.69
N GLU A 192 -2.42 -4.46 -25.93
CA GLU A 192 -1.53 -4.97 -27.00
C GLU A 192 -0.33 -4.07 -27.30
N ASN A 193 -0.47 -2.77 -27.00
CA ASN A 193 0.59 -1.77 -27.14
C ASN A 193 1.56 -1.70 -25.94
N GLY A 194 1.45 -2.62 -24.96
CA GLY A 194 2.27 -2.64 -23.75
C GLY A 194 1.96 -1.53 -22.74
N LYS A 195 0.84 -0.83 -22.90
CA LYS A 195 0.39 0.22 -21.97
C LYS A 195 -0.70 -0.29 -21.04
N TYR A 196 -0.72 0.23 -19.82
CA TYR A 196 -1.75 -0.11 -18.84
C TYR A 196 -3.13 0.32 -19.33
N THR A 197 -4.12 -0.51 -19.06
CA THR A 197 -5.54 -0.21 -19.23
C THR A 197 -6.15 0.11 -17.86
N HIS A 198 -7.38 0.61 -17.83
CA HIS A 198 -8.13 0.78 -16.57
C HIS A 198 -8.65 -0.55 -15.99
N ARG A 199 -8.53 -1.67 -16.73
CA ARG A 199 -9.03 -2.96 -16.26
C ARG A 199 -8.07 -3.57 -15.26
N LEU A 200 -8.63 -4.02 -14.14
CA LEU A 200 -7.89 -4.68 -13.08
C LEU A 200 -7.90 -6.19 -13.25
N ILE A 201 -6.82 -6.83 -12.84
CA ILE A 201 -6.64 -8.28 -12.83
C ILE A 201 -6.95 -8.80 -11.43
N GLU A 202 -7.82 -9.80 -11.33
CA GLU A 202 -8.08 -10.49 -10.07
C GLU A 202 -6.89 -11.40 -9.67
N PRO A 203 -6.74 -11.72 -8.37
CA PRO A 203 -7.54 -11.21 -7.26
C PRO A 203 -7.16 -9.75 -6.93
N TYR A 204 -8.18 -8.96 -6.57
CA TYR A 204 -7.93 -7.61 -6.06
C TYR A 204 -7.36 -7.72 -4.65
N THR A 205 -6.22 -7.07 -4.39
CA THR A 205 -5.47 -7.18 -3.13
C THR A 205 -6.11 -6.38 -1.98
N TYR A 206 -7.41 -6.62 -1.76
CA TYR A 206 -8.22 -6.05 -0.70
C TYR A 206 -8.93 -7.17 0.09
N GLY A 207 -8.88 -7.14 1.42
CA GLY A 207 -9.52 -8.14 2.27
C GLY A 207 -9.08 -9.57 1.94
N GLU A 208 -10.02 -10.46 1.66
CA GLU A 208 -9.76 -11.85 1.26
C GLU A 208 -8.93 -11.94 -0.04
N GLY A 209 -8.95 -10.90 -0.86
CA GLY A 209 -8.13 -10.85 -2.07
C GLY A 209 -6.63 -10.80 -1.79
N LYS A 210 -6.19 -10.26 -0.63
CA LYS A 210 -4.78 -10.36 -0.19
C LYS A 210 -4.39 -11.81 0.05
N VAL A 211 -5.25 -12.60 0.69
CA VAL A 211 -5.01 -14.02 0.95
C VAL A 211 -4.90 -14.80 -0.36
N LYS A 212 -5.85 -14.59 -1.29
CA LYS A 212 -5.81 -15.23 -2.62
C LYS A 212 -4.56 -14.86 -3.41
N ALA A 213 -4.14 -13.59 -3.36
CA ALA A 213 -2.92 -13.14 -4.03
C ALA A 213 -1.65 -13.77 -3.42
N ILE A 214 -1.62 -13.98 -2.10
CA ILE A 214 -0.56 -14.72 -1.41
C ILE A 214 -0.54 -16.18 -1.87
N GLU A 215 -1.70 -16.84 -1.92
CA GLU A 215 -1.81 -18.23 -2.40
C GLU A 215 -1.31 -18.39 -3.84
N GLU A 216 -1.69 -17.48 -4.74
CA GLU A 216 -1.30 -17.53 -6.15
C GLU A 216 0.18 -17.21 -6.38
N ARG A 217 0.73 -16.25 -5.67
CA ARG A 217 2.05 -15.68 -5.99
C ARG A 217 3.17 -16.17 -5.07
N ILE A 218 2.85 -16.62 -3.87
CA ILE A 218 3.81 -17.16 -2.91
C ILE A 218 3.62 -18.67 -2.76
N GLY A 219 2.38 -19.16 -2.80
CA GLY A 219 2.03 -20.57 -2.68
C GLY A 219 1.97 -21.10 -1.24
N VAL A 220 2.34 -20.27 -0.26
CA VAL A 220 2.29 -20.60 1.18
C VAL A 220 1.94 -19.36 1.99
N TYR A 221 1.26 -19.56 3.13
CA TYR A 221 0.96 -18.47 4.06
C TYR A 221 2.22 -17.96 4.77
N PRO A 222 2.26 -16.67 5.13
CA PRO A 222 3.41 -16.08 5.81
C PRO A 222 3.61 -16.64 7.22
N ASP A 223 4.84 -16.61 7.70
CA ASP A 223 5.17 -16.86 9.08
C ASP A 223 4.87 -15.64 9.96
N LEU A 224 5.15 -14.45 9.43
CA LEU A 224 4.83 -13.17 10.05
C LEU A 224 3.94 -12.35 9.12
N ALA A 225 2.93 -11.65 9.67
CA ALA A 225 2.09 -10.72 8.93
C ALA A 225 1.87 -9.42 9.70
N PHE A 226 1.87 -8.29 8.97
CA PHE A 226 1.70 -6.94 9.52
C PHE A 226 0.69 -6.15 8.69
N GLY A 227 -0.23 -5.43 9.35
CA GLY A 227 -1.26 -4.62 8.69
C GLY A 227 -1.93 -3.68 9.68
N ASP A 228 -2.70 -2.68 9.20
CA ASP A 228 -3.25 -1.61 10.03
C ASP A 228 -4.78 -1.54 10.06
N SER A 229 -5.46 -2.38 9.27
CA SER A 229 -6.90 -2.23 9.04
C SER A 229 -7.63 -3.56 8.85
N PHE A 230 -8.96 -3.50 8.80
CA PHE A 230 -9.79 -4.65 8.43
C PHE A 230 -9.52 -5.20 7.03
N ASN A 231 -8.94 -4.38 6.14
CA ASN A 231 -8.46 -4.84 4.84
C ASN A 231 -7.36 -5.92 4.98
N ASP A 232 -6.56 -5.85 6.04
CA ASP A 232 -5.44 -6.76 6.31
C ASP A 232 -5.83 -7.94 7.19
N TYR A 233 -6.98 -7.83 7.87
CA TYR A 233 -7.40 -8.82 8.85
C TYR A 233 -7.39 -10.26 8.33
N PRO A 234 -7.87 -10.56 7.11
CA PRO A 234 -7.76 -11.92 6.56
C PRO A 234 -6.31 -12.39 6.44
N MET A 235 -5.39 -11.54 5.94
CA MET A 235 -3.95 -11.85 5.83
C MET A 235 -3.33 -12.06 7.22
N LEU A 236 -3.66 -11.21 8.20
CA LEU A 236 -3.17 -11.34 9.57
C LEU A 236 -3.61 -12.67 10.21
N CYS A 237 -4.84 -13.12 9.92
CA CYS A 237 -5.36 -14.40 10.42
C CYS A 237 -4.63 -15.62 9.83
N GLN A 238 -3.92 -15.50 8.71
CA GLN A 238 -3.17 -16.61 8.08
C GLN A 238 -1.72 -16.70 8.54
N ALA A 239 -1.24 -15.78 9.37
CA ALA A 239 0.14 -15.84 9.86
C ALA A 239 0.37 -17.07 10.74
N LYS A 240 1.40 -17.89 10.40
CA LYS A 240 1.67 -19.16 11.08
C LYS A 240 2.32 -19.02 12.46
N GLN A 241 3.12 -17.97 12.66
CA GLN A 241 3.89 -17.78 13.89
C GLN A 241 3.48 -16.54 14.68
N MET A 242 3.26 -15.40 13.97
CA MET A 242 2.89 -14.15 14.62
C MET A 242 2.24 -13.19 13.61
N ALA A 243 1.13 -12.59 14.02
CA ALA A 243 0.55 -11.43 13.32
C ALA A 243 0.58 -10.20 14.22
N VAL A 244 0.80 -9.04 13.64
CA VAL A 244 0.83 -7.74 14.32
C VAL A 244 -0.08 -6.76 13.62
N ALA A 245 -1.08 -6.27 14.34
CA ALA A 245 -1.96 -5.20 13.92
C ALA A 245 -1.39 -3.85 14.39
N ILE A 246 -1.08 -2.97 13.45
CA ILE A 246 -0.68 -1.57 13.72
C ILE A 246 -1.95 -0.76 13.92
N ASN A 247 -2.31 -0.51 15.18
CA ASN A 247 -3.60 0.10 15.49
C ASN A 247 -3.53 1.64 15.47
N ARG A 248 -4.31 2.24 14.58
CA ARG A 248 -4.50 3.68 14.43
C ARG A 248 -5.75 4.15 15.19
N ASP A 249 -5.83 3.85 16.48
CA ASP A 249 -6.97 4.22 17.35
C ASP A 249 -8.34 3.67 16.87
N ASN A 250 -8.33 2.48 16.25
CA ASN A 250 -9.55 1.75 15.90
C ASN A 250 -9.84 0.65 16.92
N PRO A 251 -10.74 0.89 17.90
CA PRO A 251 -11.01 -0.08 18.96
C PRO A 251 -11.72 -1.36 18.46
N GLU A 252 -12.51 -1.27 17.39
CA GLU A 252 -13.19 -2.43 16.80
C GLU A 252 -12.17 -3.37 16.15
N PHE A 253 -11.26 -2.81 15.35
CA PHE A 253 -10.17 -3.56 14.73
C PHE A 253 -9.26 -4.19 15.79
N ALA A 254 -8.83 -3.42 16.78
CA ALA A 254 -8.02 -3.92 17.88
C ALA A 254 -8.70 -5.08 18.63
N SER A 255 -10.00 -4.94 18.94
CA SER A 255 -10.78 -5.97 19.61
C SER A 255 -10.89 -7.24 18.76
N ALA A 256 -11.17 -7.13 17.47
CA ALA A 256 -11.25 -8.24 16.54
C ALA A 256 -9.89 -8.99 16.45
N CYS A 257 -8.79 -8.25 16.33
CA CYS A 257 -7.44 -8.78 16.29
C CYS A 257 -7.08 -9.51 17.60
N ALA A 258 -7.33 -8.89 18.75
CA ALA A 258 -7.07 -9.50 20.07
C ALA A 258 -7.83 -10.81 20.26
N ALA A 259 -9.08 -10.89 19.82
CA ALA A 259 -9.90 -12.11 19.88
C ALA A 259 -9.31 -13.27 19.06
N LYS A 260 -8.43 -13.00 18.11
CA LYS A 260 -7.70 -14.00 17.30
C LYS A 260 -6.27 -14.22 17.74
N GLY A 261 -5.84 -13.61 18.85
CA GLY A 261 -4.45 -13.69 19.31
C GLY A 261 -3.45 -12.92 18.45
N ILE A 262 -3.93 -11.98 17.62
CA ILE A 262 -3.10 -11.05 16.86
C ILE A 262 -2.59 -9.97 17.81
N TYR A 263 -1.29 -9.72 17.81
CA TYR A 263 -0.66 -8.70 18.66
C TYR A 263 -1.01 -7.30 18.24
N ILE A 264 -1.26 -6.42 19.20
CA ILE A 264 -1.62 -5.03 18.93
C ILE A 264 -0.44 -4.10 19.19
N GLN A 265 0.07 -3.48 18.16
CA GLN A 265 1.05 -2.40 18.22
C GLN A 265 0.30 -1.07 18.11
N PRO A 266 0.36 -0.17 19.10
CA PRO A 266 -0.09 1.21 18.91
C PRO A 266 0.61 1.85 17.72
N TYR A 267 -0.08 2.77 17.03
CA TYR A 267 0.53 3.48 15.91
C TYR A 267 1.82 4.17 16.36
N PHE A 268 2.86 4.06 15.53
CA PHE A 268 4.17 4.58 15.86
C PHE A 268 4.15 6.09 16.09
N THR A 269 4.97 6.57 17.02
CA THR A 269 4.98 7.97 17.43
C THR A 269 5.47 8.91 16.33
N PHE A 270 4.98 10.15 16.35
CA PHE A 270 5.47 11.23 15.52
C PHE A 270 5.91 12.42 16.42
N PRO A 271 7.03 13.08 16.17
CA PRO A 271 8.04 12.73 15.17
C PRO A 271 8.71 11.38 15.46
N PRO A 272 9.27 10.69 14.42
CA PRO A 272 10.02 9.45 14.65
C PRO A 272 11.15 9.69 15.64
N VAL A 273 11.32 8.79 16.59
CA VAL A 273 12.48 8.83 17.50
C VAL A 273 13.70 8.37 16.71
N LEU A 274 14.51 9.32 16.23
CA LEU A 274 15.80 9.04 15.61
C LEU A 274 16.79 8.77 16.73
N THR A 275 17.14 7.49 16.94
CA THR A 275 18.20 7.07 17.87
C THR A 275 19.55 6.99 17.16
#